data_02dfa9691b8324f3424518f275d611fe
#
_entry.id   02dfa9691b8324f3424518f275d611fe
#
_cell.length_a   1.000
_cell.length_b   1.000
_cell.length_c   1.000
_cell.angle_alpha   90.00
_cell.angle_beta   90.00
_cell.angle_gamma   90.00
#
_symmetry.space_group_name_H-M   'P 1'
#
loop_
_entity.id
_entity.type
_entity.pdbx_description
1 polymer ?
#
loop_
_entity_poly.entity_id
_entity_poly.type
_entity_poly.pdbx_seq_one_letter_code
_entity_poly.pdbx_strand_id
1 'polypeptide(L)'
;MKATIIYASVHHENTKKVVEAIAGENVVDLIDATKEKERDLSGYDLIGFASGVYYGKFHQTVLNFALANLPANKNVFLLCTCGGSAAFQSIEEVVKSKQGKVVGKFSCKGYDTFGPFKLIGGIAKGHPDDKDLADAVAFYKGIIRRFDTVIG
;
A
#
# COMPACT_ATOMS: atom_id res chain seq x y z
N MET A 1 -10.18 -7.33 -15.21
CA MET A 1 -10.19 -6.37 -14.08
C MET A 1 -8.94 -5.51 -14.13
N LYS A 2 -9.09 -4.22 -13.91
CA LYS A 2 -7.96 -3.28 -13.93
C LYS A 2 -7.64 -2.81 -12.50
N ALA A 3 -6.37 -2.91 -12.10
CA ALA A 3 -5.92 -2.57 -10.75
C ALA A 3 -4.72 -1.63 -10.77
N THR A 4 -4.61 -0.81 -9.72
CA THR A 4 -3.46 0.07 -9.50
C THR A 4 -3.08 0.08 -8.03
N ILE A 5 -1.82 0.41 -7.75
CA ILE A 5 -1.34 0.66 -6.39
C ILE A 5 -0.71 2.05 -6.33
N ILE A 6 -1.23 2.88 -5.45
CA ILE A 6 -0.67 4.21 -5.15
C ILE A 6 0.23 4.05 -3.94
N TYR A 7 1.48 4.47 -4.04
CA TYR A 7 2.45 4.26 -2.97
C TYR A 7 3.36 5.47 -2.75
N ALA A 8 3.97 5.52 -1.57
CA ALA A 8 5.10 6.40 -1.28
C ALA A 8 6.18 5.57 -0.59
N SER A 9 7.42 5.73 -1.02
CA SER A 9 8.54 4.98 -0.48
C SER A 9 9.74 5.90 -0.34
N VAL A 10 9.96 6.40 0.88
CA VAL A 10 10.99 7.41 1.15
C VAL A 10 12.14 6.90 2.05
N HIS A 11 11.92 5.85 2.87
CA HIS A 11 12.96 5.27 3.72
C HIS A 11 13.31 3.86 3.23
N HIS A 12 14.58 3.66 2.84
CA HIS A 12 15.15 2.35 2.46
C HIS A 12 14.37 1.64 1.34
N GLU A 13 13.46 2.34 0.65
CA GLU A 13 12.64 1.80 -0.44
C GLU A 13 11.82 0.55 -0.06
N ASN A 14 11.45 0.41 1.21
CA ASN A 14 10.72 -0.77 1.70
C ASN A 14 9.40 -0.98 0.98
N THR A 15 8.57 0.06 0.92
CA THR A 15 7.26 -0.01 0.25
C THR A 15 7.42 -0.28 -1.25
N LYS A 16 8.39 0.38 -1.88
CA LYS A 16 8.68 0.20 -3.31
C LYS A 16 9.03 -1.26 -3.63
N LYS A 17 9.83 -1.91 -2.79
CA LYS A 17 10.17 -3.33 -2.96
C LYS A 17 8.92 -4.21 -2.95
N VAL A 18 7.99 -3.95 -2.03
CA VAL A 18 6.75 -4.71 -1.91
C VAL A 18 5.87 -4.53 -3.14
N VAL A 19 5.61 -3.28 -3.55
CA VAL A 19 4.72 -3.05 -4.69
C VAL A 19 5.34 -3.51 -6.02
N GLU A 20 6.64 -3.42 -6.17
CA GLU A 20 7.34 -3.93 -7.34
C GLU A 20 7.32 -5.46 -7.41
N ALA A 21 7.39 -6.15 -6.27
CA ALA A 21 7.24 -7.61 -6.23
C ALA A 21 5.86 -8.04 -6.72
N ILE A 22 4.82 -7.34 -6.29
CA ILE A 22 3.45 -7.60 -6.76
C ILE A 22 3.35 -7.34 -8.27
N ALA A 23 3.84 -6.21 -8.75
CA ALA A 23 3.78 -5.83 -10.17
C ALA A 23 4.62 -6.74 -11.05
N GLY A 24 5.67 -7.35 -10.52
CA GLY A 24 6.52 -8.27 -11.27
C GLY A 24 5.82 -9.57 -11.67
N GLU A 25 4.76 -9.95 -10.98
CA GLU A 25 4.02 -11.18 -11.23
C GLU A 25 2.55 -10.95 -11.62
N ASN A 26 2.10 -9.69 -11.67
CA ASN A 26 0.69 -9.37 -11.90
C ASN A 26 0.57 -8.12 -12.77
N VAL A 27 -0.54 -8.02 -13.51
CA VAL A 27 -0.84 -6.82 -14.29
C VAL A 27 -1.46 -5.78 -13.34
N VAL A 28 -0.64 -4.85 -12.86
CA VAL A 28 -1.05 -3.78 -11.97
C VAL A 28 -0.22 -2.53 -12.26
N ASP A 29 -0.88 -1.38 -12.33
CA ASP A 29 -0.20 -0.10 -12.54
C ASP A 29 0.32 0.43 -11.21
N LEU A 30 1.55 0.93 -11.17
CA LEU A 30 2.13 1.55 -9.98
C LEU A 30 2.15 3.06 -10.14
N ILE A 31 1.66 3.79 -9.13
CA ILE A 31 1.65 5.25 -9.10
C ILE A 31 2.39 5.72 -7.86
N ASP A 32 3.48 6.46 -8.08
CA ASP A 32 4.27 7.04 -7.01
C ASP A 32 3.66 8.39 -6.62
N ALA A 33 3.04 8.46 -5.44
CA ALA A 33 2.36 9.66 -4.95
C ALA A 33 3.32 10.80 -4.61
N THR A 34 4.62 10.54 -4.50
CA THR A 34 5.62 11.60 -4.32
C THR A 34 5.89 12.33 -5.63
N LYS A 35 5.53 11.74 -6.78
CA LYS A 35 5.78 12.28 -8.12
C LYS A 35 4.51 12.71 -8.83
N GLU A 36 3.40 12.03 -8.60
CA GLU A 36 2.11 12.35 -9.20
C GLU A 36 1.12 12.75 -8.10
N LYS A 37 0.35 13.81 -8.35
CA LYS A 37 -0.67 14.31 -7.40
C LYS A 37 -2.08 14.11 -7.91
N GLU A 38 -2.26 13.95 -9.21
CA GLU A 38 -3.56 13.80 -9.87
C GLU A 38 -3.53 12.68 -10.89
N ARG A 39 -4.52 11.85 -10.84
CA ARG A 39 -4.75 10.79 -11.83
C ARG A 39 -6.22 10.40 -11.80
N ASP A 40 -6.83 10.25 -12.97
CA ASP A 40 -8.18 9.70 -13.06
C ASP A 40 -8.15 8.20 -12.72
N LEU A 41 -8.76 7.82 -11.61
CA LEU A 41 -8.82 6.44 -11.14
C LEU A 41 -10.16 5.76 -11.47
N SER A 42 -11.06 6.42 -12.19
CA SER A 42 -12.41 5.90 -12.44
C SER A 42 -12.42 4.57 -13.20
N GLY A 43 -11.42 4.34 -14.04
CA GLY A 43 -11.29 3.11 -14.84
C GLY A 43 -10.72 1.91 -14.09
N TYR A 44 -10.30 2.07 -12.84
CA TYR A 44 -9.77 0.97 -12.05
C TYR A 44 -10.86 0.32 -11.20
N ASP A 45 -10.88 -1.01 -11.18
CA ASP A 45 -11.82 -1.79 -10.38
C ASP A 45 -11.31 -2.04 -8.97
N LEU A 46 -10.00 -2.06 -8.80
CA LEU A 46 -9.33 -2.34 -7.54
C LEU A 46 -8.17 -1.35 -7.35
N ILE A 47 -8.17 -0.65 -6.22
CA ILE A 47 -7.17 0.38 -5.93
C ILE A 47 -6.46 0.04 -4.62
N GLY A 48 -5.13 -0.09 -4.67
CA GLY A 48 -4.31 -0.30 -3.49
C GLY A 48 -3.64 0.99 -3.03
N PHE A 49 -3.46 1.14 -1.72
CA PHE A 49 -2.64 2.20 -1.14
C PHE A 49 -1.56 1.55 -0.29
N ALA A 50 -0.32 1.97 -0.49
CA ALA A 50 0.85 1.38 0.15
C ALA A 50 1.76 2.46 0.73
N SER A 51 2.22 2.26 1.96
CA SER A 51 3.09 3.22 2.63
C SER A 51 3.83 2.56 3.80
N GLY A 52 4.91 3.21 4.23
CA GLY A 52 5.47 2.99 5.56
C GLY A 52 4.61 3.72 6.60
N VAL A 53 5.05 3.64 7.86
CA VAL A 53 4.39 4.33 8.98
C VAL A 53 5.22 5.55 9.38
N TYR A 54 4.58 6.71 9.41
CA TYR A 54 5.18 8.00 9.78
C TYR A 54 4.33 8.64 10.88
N TYR A 55 4.83 8.61 12.11
CA TYR A 55 4.08 9.08 13.29
C TYR A 55 2.68 8.46 13.38
N GLY A 56 2.60 7.15 13.18
CA GLY A 56 1.35 6.41 13.27
C GLY A 56 0.42 6.55 12.07
N LYS A 57 0.88 7.11 10.96
CA LYS A 57 0.07 7.39 9.77
C LYS A 57 0.77 6.94 8.49
N PHE A 58 0.01 6.74 7.44
CA PHE A 58 0.54 6.62 6.08
C PHE A 58 1.21 7.95 5.70
N HIS A 59 2.14 7.88 4.76
CA HIS A 59 2.82 9.07 4.26
C HIS A 59 1.78 10.08 3.74
N GLN A 60 2.02 11.37 4.03
CA GLN A 60 1.05 12.42 3.69
C GLN A 60 0.72 12.48 2.19
N THR A 61 1.70 12.18 1.32
CA THR A 61 1.45 12.18 -0.13
C THR A 61 0.42 11.14 -0.55
N VAL A 62 0.40 9.97 0.10
CA VAL A 62 -0.59 8.92 -0.18
C VAL A 62 -1.97 9.35 0.31
N LEU A 63 -2.04 9.92 1.53
CA LEU A 63 -3.30 10.43 2.08
C LEU A 63 -3.87 11.55 1.21
N ASN A 64 -3.04 12.49 0.78
CA ASN A 64 -3.46 13.60 -0.09
C ASN A 64 -3.92 13.09 -1.46
N PHE A 65 -3.21 12.12 -2.03
CA PHE A 65 -3.58 11.54 -3.31
C PHE A 65 -4.96 10.86 -3.22
N ALA A 66 -5.19 10.09 -2.16
CA ALA A 66 -6.46 9.40 -1.95
C ALA A 66 -7.61 10.41 -1.77
N LEU A 67 -7.41 11.46 -0.97
CA LEU A 67 -8.42 12.51 -0.77
C LEU A 67 -8.79 13.20 -2.08
N ALA A 68 -7.80 13.48 -2.93
CA ALA A 68 -8.02 14.20 -4.19
C ALA A 68 -8.58 13.31 -5.31
N ASN A 69 -8.21 12.03 -5.36
CA ASN A 69 -8.41 11.22 -6.57
C ASN A 69 -9.24 9.95 -6.39
N LEU A 70 -9.45 9.46 -5.17
CA LEU A 70 -10.20 8.22 -4.97
C LEU A 70 -11.68 8.44 -5.31
N PRO A 71 -12.20 7.75 -6.34
CA PRO A 71 -13.63 7.84 -6.65
C PRO A 71 -14.47 7.15 -5.56
N ALA A 72 -15.75 7.50 -5.51
CA ALA A 72 -16.66 6.87 -4.55
C ALA A 72 -16.89 5.39 -4.86
N ASN A 73 -17.15 4.61 -3.82
CA ASN A 73 -17.60 3.20 -3.90
C ASN A 73 -16.59 2.23 -4.55
N LYS A 74 -15.28 2.52 -4.45
CA LYS A 74 -14.26 1.62 -4.97
C LYS A 74 -13.88 0.55 -3.96
N ASN A 75 -13.47 -0.62 -4.47
CA ASN A 75 -12.82 -1.65 -3.67
C ASN A 75 -11.34 -1.28 -3.49
N VAL A 76 -10.88 -1.32 -2.25
CA VAL A 76 -9.55 -0.84 -1.87
C VAL A 76 -8.83 -1.92 -1.05
N PHE A 77 -7.54 -2.10 -1.31
CA PHE A 77 -6.69 -2.89 -0.40
C PHE A 77 -5.53 -2.01 0.11
N LEU A 78 -4.98 -2.42 1.24
CA LEU A 78 -3.99 -1.62 1.95
C LEU A 78 -2.73 -2.44 2.22
N LEU A 79 -1.58 -1.82 1.98
CA LEU A 79 -0.26 -2.42 2.22
C LEU A 79 0.55 -1.49 3.14
N CYS A 80 1.13 -2.04 4.19
CA CYS A 80 1.93 -1.27 5.13
C CYS A 80 3.27 -1.95 5.39
N THR A 81 4.37 -1.20 5.25
CA THR A 81 5.69 -1.66 5.68
C THR A 81 6.06 -0.91 6.97
N CYS A 82 6.50 -1.62 7.99
CA CYS A 82 6.77 -1.01 9.29
C CYS A 82 7.92 -1.70 10.02
N GLY A 83 8.72 -0.91 10.74
CA GLY A 83 9.74 -1.46 11.65
C GLY A 83 9.09 -1.94 12.93
N GLY A 84 8.10 -1.22 13.42
CA GLY A 84 7.32 -1.52 14.61
C GLY A 84 5.95 -2.10 14.28
N SER A 85 4.90 -1.38 14.63
CA SER A 85 3.52 -1.81 14.42
C SER A 85 2.92 -1.19 13.16
N ALA A 86 2.10 -1.95 12.45
CA ALA A 86 1.34 -1.44 11.31
C ALA A 86 0.30 -0.42 11.80
N ALA A 87 -0.02 0.56 10.95
CA ALA A 87 -1.01 1.59 11.25
C ALA A 87 -1.80 1.93 9.99
N PHE A 88 -3.06 1.52 9.96
CA PHE A 88 -3.93 1.70 8.80
C PHE A 88 -5.01 2.77 9.00
N GLN A 89 -5.19 3.26 10.24
CA GLN A 89 -6.32 4.12 10.56
C GLN A 89 -6.42 5.36 9.67
N SER A 90 -5.31 6.03 9.40
CA SER A 90 -5.30 7.26 8.61
C SER A 90 -5.87 7.06 7.21
N ILE A 91 -5.46 6.00 6.52
CA ILE A 91 -5.94 5.71 5.16
C ILE A 91 -7.34 5.10 5.19
N GLU A 92 -7.67 4.30 6.20
CA GLU A 92 -9.02 3.74 6.34
C GLU A 92 -10.07 4.84 6.48
N GLU A 93 -9.77 5.91 7.22
CA GLU A 93 -10.67 7.06 7.36
C GLU A 93 -10.92 7.75 6.02
N VAL A 94 -9.88 7.91 5.20
CA VAL A 94 -10.02 8.50 3.87
C VAL A 94 -10.92 7.62 2.99
N VAL A 95 -10.65 6.31 2.95
CA VAL A 95 -11.43 5.35 2.17
C VAL A 95 -12.89 5.38 2.59
N LYS A 96 -13.16 5.40 3.90
CA LYS A 96 -14.51 5.49 4.44
C LYS A 96 -15.22 6.77 4.00
N SER A 97 -14.50 7.89 3.99
CA SER A 97 -15.06 9.19 3.55
C SER A 97 -15.50 9.18 2.07
N LYS A 98 -14.96 8.26 1.29
CA LYS A 98 -15.32 8.06 -0.13
C LYS A 98 -16.26 6.87 -0.35
N GLN A 99 -16.88 6.36 0.70
CA GLN A 99 -17.73 5.16 0.66
C GLN A 99 -17.01 3.96 0.03
N GLY A 100 -15.69 3.87 0.17
CA GLY A 100 -14.91 2.75 -0.32
C GLY A 100 -15.01 1.54 0.61
N LYS A 101 -14.71 0.38 0.06
CA LYS A 101 -14.71 -0.87 0.81
C LYS A 101 -13.28 -1.40 0.89
N VAL A 102 -12.75 -1.58 2.09
CA VAL A 102 -11.46 -2.21 2.31
C VAL A 102 -11.63 -3.73 2.20
N VAL A 103 -11.10 -4.32 1.14
CA VAL A 103 -11.24 -5.76 0.86
C VAL A 103 -10.08 -6.59 1.39
N GLY A 104 -9.01 -5.96 1.83
CA GLY A 104 -7.88 -6.65 2.44
C GLY A 104 -6.83 -5.69 2.96
N LYS A 105 -6.08 -6.13 3.97
CA LYS A 105 -4.95 -5.39 4.55
C LYS A 105 -3.77 -6.35 4.72
N PHE A 106 -2.59 -5.90 4.35
CA PHE A 106 -1.35 -6.66 4.50
C PHE A 106 -0.29 -5.76 5.12
N SER A 107 0.50 -6.32 6.01
CA SER A 107 1.67 -5.62 6.55
C SER A 107 2.86 -6.56 6.63
N CYS A 108 4.04 -6.00 6.46
CA CYS A 108 5.29 -6.71 6.72
C CYS A 108 6.31 -5.78 7.35
N LYS A 109 7.39 -6.35 7.84
CA LYS A 109 8.48 -5.56 8.42
C LYS A 109 9.25 -4.85 7.31
N GLY A 110 9.78 -3.66 7.64
CA GLY A 110 10.67 -2.90 6.79
C GLY A 110 11.75 -2.26 7.65
N TYR A 111 12.98 -2.21 7.14
CA TYR A 111 14.09 -1.57 7.85
C TYR A 111 13.72 -0.10 8.12
N ASP A 112 13.74 0.29 9.39
CA ASP A 112 13.24 1.59 9.83
C ASP A 112 14.25 2.30 10.71
N THR A 113 14.72 3.47 10.22
CA THR A 113 15.59 4.38 10.96
C THR A 113 14.91 5.70 11.29
N PHE A 114 13.59 5.77 11.09
CA PHE A 114 12.80 6.99 11.26
C PHE A 114 12.62 7.33 12.74
N GLY A 115 12.74 8.60 13.08
CA GLY A 115 12.51 9.10 14.44
C GLY A 115 13.44 8.44 15.47
N PRO A 116 12.90 7.95 16.60
CA PRO A 116 13.72 7.37 17.67
C PRO A 116 14.48 6.10 17.26
N PHE A 117 14.05 5.40 16.22
CA PHE A 117 14.76 4.19 15.76
C PHE A 117 16.17 4.50 15.24
N LYS A 118 16.41 5.71 14.78
CA LYS A 118 17.72 6.16 14.31
C LYS A 118 18.78 6.08 15.43
N LEU A 119 18.36 6.30 16.67
CA LEU A 119 19.27 6.30 17.83
C LEU A 119 19.85 4.93 18.13
N ILE A 120 19.17 3.86 17.74
CA ILE A 120 19.60 2.48 17.98
C ILE A 120 20.06 1.77 16.70
N GLY A 121 20.31 2.54 15.62
CA GLY A 121 20.77 1.98 14.34
C GLY A 121 19.65 1.42 13.48
N GLY A 122 18.38 1.71 13.82
CA GLY A 122 17.23 1.21 13.12
C GLY A 122 16.67 -0.09 13.67
N ILE A 123 15.50 -0.50 13.19
CA ILE A 123 14.86 -1.77 13.54
C ILE A 123 14.44 -2.51 12.28
N ALA A 124 14.20 -3.83 12.40
CA ALA A 124 13.78 -4.72 11.30
C ALA A 124 14.78 -4.71 10.13
N LYS A 125 16.08 -4.60 10.42
CA LYS A 125 17.12 -4.64 9.39
C LYS A 125 17.04 -5.94 8.61
N GLY A 126 17.18 -5.87 7.28
CA GLY A 126 17.04 -7.02 6.39
C GLY A 126 15.61 -7.26 5.92
N HIS A 127 14.65 -6.44 6.34
CA HIS A 127 13.26 -6.51 5.90
C HIS A 127 12.89 -5.31 5.00
N PRO A 128 11.96 -5.47 4.04
CA PRO A 128 11.33 -6.75 3.73
C PRO A 128 12.33 -7.75 3.15
N ASP A 129 12.20 -9.01 3.57
CA ASP A 129 12.99 -10.12 3.04
C ASP A 129 12.19 -10.86 1.94
N ASP A 130 12.79 -11.93 1.39
CA ASP A 130 12.16 -12.69 0.31
C ASP A 130 10.82 -13.29 0.74
N LYS A 131 10.69 -13.71 1.98
CA LYS A 131 9.43 -14.23 2.50
C LYS A 131 8.37 -13.14 2.58
N ASP A 132 8.72 -11.95 3.05
CA ASP A 132 7.81 -10.80 3.09
C ASP A 132 7.28 -10.46 1.71
N LEU A 133 8.15 -10.46 0.70
CA LEU A 133 7.77 -10.17 -0.68
C LEU A 133 6.86 -11.26 -1.26
N ALA A 134 7.17 -12.54 -0.99
CA ALA A 134 6.34 -13.65 -1.42
C ALA A 134 4.96 -13.61 -0.76
N ASP A 135 4.89 -13.26 0.52
CA ASP A 135 3.62 -13.12 1.24
C ASP A 135 2.78 -11.98 0.67
N ALA A 136 3.40 -10.87 0.28
CA ALA A 136 2.70 -9.76 -0.35
C ALA A 136 2.10 -10.14 -1.70
N VAL A 137 2.86 -10.86 -2.51
CA VAL A 137 2.37 -11.38 -3.81
C VAL A 137 1.20 -12.33 -3.60
N ALA A 138 1.31 -13.26 -2.63
CA ALA A 138 0.23 -14.19 -2.31
C ALA A 138 -1.03 -13.48 -1.82
N PHE A 139 -0.86 -12.44 -1.00
CA PHE A 139 -1.97 -11.60 -0.54
C PHE A 139 -2.71 -10.97 -1.73
N TYR A 140 -1.99 -10.34 -2.64
CA TYR A 140 -2.59 -9.71 -3.82
C TYR A 140 -3.31 -10.74 -4.70
N LYS A 141 -2.67 -11.87 -4.97
CA LYS A 141 -3.30 -12.96 -5.76
C LYS A 141 -4.57 -13.48 -5.10
N GLY A 142 -4.59 -13.53 -3.77
CA GLY A 142 -5.77 -13.94 -3.02
C GLY A 142 -6.95 -13.00 -3.22
N ILE A 143 -6.70 -11.68 -3.27
CA ILE A 143 -7.73 -10.70 -3.57
C ILE A 143 -8.27 -10.89 -4.99
N ILE A 144 -7.37 -11.03 -5.97
CA ILE A 144 -7.75 -11.20 -7.38
C ILE A 144 -8.63 -12.44 -7.56
N ARG A 145 -8.29 -13.56 -6.92
CA ARG A 145 -9.09 -14.79 -6.98
C ARG A 145 -10.52 -14.57 -6.47
N ARG A 146 -10.70 -13.79 -5.41
CA ARG A 146 -12.03 -13.49 -4.88
C ARG A 146 -12.89 -12.74 -5.90
N PHE A 147 -12.29 -11.79 -6.62
CA PHE A 147 -13.00 -11.06 -7.67
C PHE A 147 -13.35 -11.98 -8.85
N ASP A 148 -12.43 -12.81 -9.29
CA ASP A 148 -12.66 -13.73 -10.38
C ASP A 148 -13.79 -14.72 -10.05
N THR A 149 -13.87 -15.19 -8.80
CA THR A 149 -14.93 -16.08 -8.35
C THR A 149 -16.30 -15.39 -8.36
N VAL A 150 -16.37 -14.10 -8.02
CA VAL A 150 -17.62 -13.34 -8.03
C VAL A 150 -18.09 -13.01 -9.45
N ILE A 151 -17.15 -12.77 -10.36
CA ILE A 151 -17.45 -12.41 -11.76
C ILE A 151 -17.65 -13.66 -12.62
N GLY A 152 -16.96 -14.71 -12.27
CA GLY A 152 -17.07 -15.98 -12.96
C GLY A 152 -18.19 -16.81 -12.37
#